data_079c0add7dbb5c5d03e33454d858dae1
#
_entry.id   079c0add7dbb5c5d03e33454d858dae1
#
_cell.length_a   1.000
_cell.length_b   1.000
_cell.length_c   1.000
_cell.angle_alpha   90.00
_cell.angle_beta   90.00
_cell.angle_gamma   90.00
#
_symmetry.space_group_name_H-M   'P 1'
#
loop_
_entity.id
_entity.type
_entity.pdbx_description
1 polymer ?
#
loop_
_entity_poly.entity_id
_entity_poly.type
_entity_poly.pdbx_seq_one_letter_code
_entity_poly.pdbx_strand_id
1 'polypeptide(L)'
;MQSLYNLSDDQLEYQIVDRSSFKRFLGLKKSDKVPDSKTFWVFREQLIENDVIITLFKTFNEILDSAGVFANEGKMVDASFVEAPRQRNNREENKHIKQTGTAPEHWKETPHKLCQKDVDARWTKKNNVIFFGYKNHIKADTKTKLIEEFIVTDASVHDSQAIEGLLTENDEGQPPYAERQCLYRRKTGKYLQKQRSNKYGTLKRLQGKATY
;
A
#
# COMPACT_ATOMS: atom_id res chain seq x y z
N MET A 1 15.89 -7.83 -3.10
CA MET A 1 16.08 -8.80 -4.21
C MET A 1 14.74 -9.31 -4.73
N GLN A 2 13.90 -9.93 -3.91
CA GLN A 2 12.63 -10.52 -4.33
C GLN A 2 11.76 -9.51 -5.10
N SER A 3 11.45 -8.36 -4.52
CA SER A 3 10.64 -7.31 -5.15
C SER A 3 11.31 -6.70 -6.39
N LEU A 4 12.64 -6.53 -6.37
CA LEU A 4 13.38 -5.94 -7.49
C LEU A 4 13.36 -6.82 -8.75
N TYR A 5 13.40 -8.15 -8.57
CA TYR A 5 13.42 -9.12 -9.68
C TYR A 5 12.09 -9.84 -9.87
N ASN A 6 11.05 -9.44 -9.11
CA ASN A 6 9.71 -10.04 -9.14
C ASN A 6 9.74 -11.57 -9.00
N LEU A 7 10.48 -12.07 -7.99
CA LEU A 7 10.67 -13.49 -7.76
C LEU A 7 9.62 -14.05 -6.79
N SER A 8 9.16 -15.28 -7.04
CA SER A 8 8.46 -16.06 -6.01
C SER A 8 9.43 -16.48 -4.89
N ASP A 9 8.92 -16.99 -3.78
CA ASP A 9 9.76 -17.45 -2.67
C ASP A 9 10.70 -18.60 -3.10
N ASP A 10 10.17 -19.57 -3.87
CA ASP A 10 10.95 -20.67 -4.41
C ASP A 10 12.02 -20.18 -5.41
N GLN A 11 11.66 -19.23 -6.26
CA GLN A 11 12.62 -18.62 -7.18
C GLN A 11 13.70 -17.83 -6.45
N LEU A 12 13.35 -17.13 -5.36
CA LEU A 12 14.32 -16.40 -4.55
C LEU A 12 15.32 -17.34 -3.92
N GLU A 13 14.89 -18.43 -3.28
CA GLU A 13 15.76 -19.47 -2.73
C GLU A 13 16.69 -20.01 -3.81
N TYR A 14 16.14 -20.46 -4.94
CA TYR A 14 16.92 -20.98 -6.06
C TYR A 14 17.98 -19.99 -6.55
N GLN A 15 17.61 -18.73 -6.78
CA GLN A 15 18.51 -17.70 -7.28
C GLN A 15 19.63 -17.36 -6.28
N ILE A 16 19.35 -17.38 -4.97
CA ILE A 16 20.39 -17.18 -3.96
C ILE A 16 21.37 -18.35 -3.93
N VAL A 17 20.88 -19.58 -4.06
CA VAL A 17 21.71 -20.77 -4.11
C VAL A 17 22.61 -20.78 -5.35
N ASP A 18 22.03 -20.49 -6.51
CA ASP A 18 22.69 -20.59 -7.82
C ASP A 18 23.70 -19.46 -8.06
N ARG A 19 23.35 -18.21 -7.67
CA ARG A 19 24.15 -17.03 -8.01
C ARG A 19 25.09 -16.59 -6.90
N SER A 20 26.37 -16.75 -7.11
CA SER A 20 27.42 -16.27 -6.18
C SER A 20 27.35 -14.74 -5.94
N SER A 21 26.87 -13.95 -6.92
CA SER A 21 26.65 -12.51 -6.76
C SER A 21 25.56 -12.20 -5.72
N PHE A 22 24.50 -13.00 -5.67
CA PHE A 22 23.41 -12.84 -4.69
C PHE A 22 23.91 -13.23 -3.28
N LYS A 23 24.64 -14.34 -3.15
CA LYS A 23 25.26 -14.70 -1.86
C LYS A 23 26.20 -13.60 -1.37
N ARG A 24 27.05 -13.06 -2.24
CA ARG A 24 27.96 -11.96 -1.89
C ARG A 24 27.23 -10.70 -1.47
N PHE A 25 26.16 -10.33 -2.16
CA PHE A 25 25.32 -9.18 -1.80
C PHE A 25 24.69 -9.33 -0.39
N LEU A 26 24.28 -10.57 -0.05
CA LEU A 26 23.73 -10.91 1.27
C LEU A 26 24.77 -11.14 2.35
N GLY A 27 26.06 -11.04 2.04
CA GLY A 27 27.14 -11.33 2.98
C GLY A 27 27.32 -12.83 3.29
N LEU A 28 26.72 -13.73 2.50
CA LEU A 28 26.78 -15.17 2.69
C LEU A 28 28.04 -15.77 2.04
N LYS A 29 28.67 -16.71 2.74
CA LYS A 29 29.74 -17.55 2.19
C LYS A 29 29.13 -18.67 1.32
N LYS A 30 29.95 -19.31 0.50
CA LYS A 30 29.50 -20.43 -0.35
C LYS A 30 28.91 -21.60 0.46
N SER A 31 29.48 -21.85 1.66
CA SER A 31 29.07 -22.91 2.57
C SER A 31 27.84 -22.58 3.43
N ASP A 32 27.43 -21.31 3.47
CA ASP A 32 26.34 -20.90 4.36
C ASP A 32 25.01 -21.43 3.83
N LYS A 33 24.18 -21.89 4.77
CA LYS A 33 22.84 -22.35 4.46
C LYS A 33 21.96 -21.17 4.02
N VAL A 34 21.32 -21.31 2.88
CA VAL A 34 20.31 -20.37 2.41
C VAL A 34 18.97 -20.73 3.06
N PRO A 35 18.20 -19.74 3.55
CA PRO A 35 16.85 -19.99 4.03
C PRO A 35 15.96 -20.55 2.91
N ASP A 36 15.08 -21.48 3.24
CA ASP A 36 14.11 -22.04 2.30
C ASP A 36 12.94 -21.07 2.04
N SER A 37 12.14 -21.37 1.04
CA SER A 37 10.97 -20.55 0.63
C SER A 37 9.95 -20.37 1.76
N LYS A 38 9.76 -21.39 2.61
CA LYS A 38 8.87 -21.32 3.77
C LYS A 38 9.39 -20.36 4.84
N THR A 39 10.71 -20.34 5.06
CA THR A 39 11.34 -19.42 6.00
C THR A 39 11.14 -17.97 5.57
N PHE A 40 11.25 -17.66 4.27
CA PHE A 40 10.95 -16.32 3.75
C PHE A 40 9.50 -15.93 3.97
N TRP A 41 8.57 -16.86 3.72
CA TRP A 41 7.15 -16.63 3.96
C TRP A 41 6.84 -16.35 5.43
N VAL A 42 7.28 -17.22 6.36
CA VAL A 42 7.07 -17.07 7.80
C VAL A 42 7.65 -15.74 8.30
N PHE A 43 8.83 -15.37 7.85
CA PHE A 43 9.48 -14.11 8.24
C PHE A 43 8.66 -12.89 7.80
N ARG A 44 8.10 -12.89 6.58
CA ARG A 44 7.23 -11.80 6.11
C ARG A 44 5.94 -11.71 6.93
N GLU A 45 5.30 -12.84 7.23
CA GLU A 45 4.11 -12.85 8.09
C GLU A 45 4.41 -12.22 9.45
N GLN A 46 5.53 -12.59 10.08
CA GLN A 46 5.95 -11.99 11.35
C GLN A 46 6.19 -10.48 11.25
N LEU A 47 6.76 -10.00 10.14
CA LEU A 47 6.94 -8.55 9.92
C LEU A 47 5.61 -7.82 9.76
N ILE A 48 4.63 -8.47 9.12
CA ILE A 48 3.28 -7.91 8.93
C ILE A 48 2.51 -7.89 10.25
N GLU A 49 2.49 -9.01 10.99
CA GLU A 49 1.79 -9.14 12.26
C GLU A 49 2.27 -8.15 13.34
N ASN A 50 3.52 -7.74 13.26
CA ASN A 50 4.12 -6.79 14.21
C ASN A 50 4.23 -5.35 13.67
N ASP A 51 3.62 -5.03 12.54
CA ASP A 51 3.67 -3.71 11.88
C ASP A 51 5.10 -3.18 11.61
N VAL A 52 6.08 -4.10 11.55
CA VAL A 52 7.50 -3.75 11.42
C VAL A 52 7.79 -3.11 10.07
N ILE A 53 7.07 -3.52 9.01
CA ILE A 53 7.27 -2.99 7.65
C ILE A 53 6.99 -1.48 7.61
N ILE A 54 5.90 -1.04 8.24
CA ILE A 54 5.53 0.38 8.32
C ILE A 54 6.56 1.15 9.14
N THR A 55 6.98 0.58 10.27
CA THR A 55 8.00 1.19 11.14
C THR A 55 9.33 1.35 10.40
N LEU A 56 9.78 0.32 9.69
CA LEU A 56 11.01 0.37 8.89
C LEU A 56 10.93 1.43 7.77
N PHE A 57 9.79 1.53 7.10
CA PHE A 57 9.58 2.54 6.06
C PHE A 57 9.68 3.96 6.63
N LYS A 58 9.04 4.22 7.77
CA LYS A 58 9.10 5.52 8.44
C LYS A 58 10.51 5.87 8.89
N THR A 59 11.18 4.95 9.59
CA THR A 59 12.57 5.14 10.05
C THR A 59 13.51 5.39 8.87
N PHE A 60 13.33 4.67 7.75
CA PHE A 60 14.11 4.89 6.54
C PHE A 60 13.90 6.30 5.99
N ASN A 61 12.66 6.77 5.91
CA ASN A 61 12.35 8.12 5.44
C ASN A 61 12.91 9.20 6.38
N GLU A 62 12.85 9.01 7.70
CA GLU A 62 13.47 9.91 8.68
C GLU A 62 14.99 10.04 8.50
N ILE A 63 15.67 8.92 8.20
CA ILE A 63 17.10 8.92 7.88
C ILE A 63 17.37 9.68 6.59
N LEU A 64 16.58 9.50 5.55
CA LEU A 64 16.72 10.21 4.27
C LEU A 64 16.47 11.71 4.43
N ASP A 65 15.48 12.10 5.22
CA ASP A 65 15.16 13.50 5.49
C ASP A 65 16.29 14.18 6.28
N SER A 66 16.77 13.54 7.33
CA SER A 66 17.90 14.04 8.14
C SER A 66 19.20 14.14 7.33
N ALA A 67 19.37 13.31 6.31
CA ALA A 67 20.49 13.37 5.38
C ALA A 67 20.30 14.40 4.25
N GLY A 68 19.17 15.14 4.23
CA GLY A 68 18.87 16.15 3.21
C GLY A 68 18.65 15.57 1.81
N VAL A 69 18.21 14.31 1.72
CA VAL A 69 17.99 13.64 0.43
C VAL A 69 16.70 14.11 -0.23
N PHE A 70 15.65 14.42 0.53
CA PHE A 70 14.43 14.99 -0.01
C PHE A 70 14.65 16.45 -0.41
N ALA A 71 14.31 16.79 -1.65
CA ALA A 71 14.50 18.14 -2.16
C ALA A 71 13.43 19.13 -1.65
N ASN A 72 12.26 18.63 -1.28
CA ASN A 72 11.11 19.41 -0.78
C ASN A 72 10.67 20.55 -1.73
N GLU A 73 10.94 20.41 -3.03
CA GLU A 73 10.60 21.40 -4.07
C GLU A 73 9.22 21.17 -4.70
N GLY A 74 8.49 20.16 -4.25
CA GLY A 74 7.15 19.81 -4.70
C GLY A 74 6.86 18.33 -4.46
N LYS A 75 5.57 17.98 -4.36
CA LYS A 75 5.11 16.62 -4.09
C LYS A 75 4.27 16.12 -5.25
N MET A 76 4.49 14.88 -5.64
CA MET A 76 3.71 14.16 -6.64
C MET A 76 2.84 13.13 -5.94
N VAL A 77 1.53 13.10 -6.27
CA VAL A 77 0.59 12.11 -5.76
C VAL A 77 0.03 11.34 -6.94
N ASP A 78 0.14 10.02 -6.89
CA ASP A 78 -0.41 9.11 -7.88
C ASP A 78 -0.98 7.84 -7.24
N ALA A 79 -1.80 7.10 -8.01
CA ALA A 79 -2.42 5.87 -7.56
C ALA A 79 -2.25 4.76 -8.60
N SER A 80 -1.70 3.63 -8.17
CA SER A 80 -1.57 2.42 -8.97
C SER A 80 -2.54 1.34 -8.49
N PHE A 81 -3.00 0.49 -9.42
CA PHE A 81 -3.84 -0.66 -9.09
C PHE A 81 -3.00 -1.85 -8.67
N VAL A 82 -3.45 -2.51 -7.61
CA VAL A 82 -2.91 -3.80 -7.16
C VAL A 82 -4.03 -4.82 -7.27
N GLU A 83 -3.91 -5.74 -8.21
CA GLU A 83 -4.92 -6.76 -8.45
C GLU A 83 -4.91 -7.81 -7.32
N ALA A 84 -6.10 -8.12 -6.80
CA ALA A 84 -6.28 -9.23 -5.88
C ALA A 84 -6.13 -10.59 -6.61
N PRO A 85 -5.73 -11.65 -5.90
CA PRO A 85 -5.51 -12.95 -6.50
C PRO A 85 -6.78 -13.58 -7.12
N ARG A 86 -6.63 -14.77 -7.70
CA ARG A 86 -7.50 -15.36 -8.72
C ARG A 86 -8.96 -15.59 -8.35
N GLN A 87 -9.33 -15.77 -7.07
CA GLN A 87 -10.71 -16.02 -6.64
C GLN A 87 -11.49 -14.72 -6.47
N ARG A 88 -11.73 -14.01 -7.57
CA ARG A 88 -12.46 -12.74 -7.58
C ARG A 88 -13.89 -12.95 -7.07
N ASN A 89 -14.39 -11.99 -6.31
CA ASN A 89 -15.77 -12.00 -5.83
C ASN A 89 -16.72 -11.64 -6.97
N ASN A 90 -17.86 -12.32 -7.03
CA ASN A 90 -18.88 -11.96 -7.99
C ASN A 90 -19.64 -10.69 -7.55
N ARG A 91 -20.57 -10.22 -8.40
CA ARG A 91 -21.29 -8.96 -8.15
C ARG A 91 -22.18 -9.05 -6.90
N GLU A 92 -22.82 -10.17 -6.67
CA GLU A 92 -23.71 -10.40 -5.53
C GLU A 92 -22.93 -10.53 -4.23
N GLU A 93 -21.83 -11.28 -4.24
CA GLU A 93 -20.90 -11.38 -3.12
C GLU A 93 -20.39 -10.00 -2.71
N ASN A 94 -19.89 -9.18 -3.65
CA ASN A 94 -19.46 -7.83 -3.37
C ASN A 94 -20.55 -6.92 -2.82
N LYS A 95 -21.78 -7.06 -3.33
CA LYS A 95 -22.94 -6.32 -2.81
C LYS A 95 -23.23 -6.71 -1.36
N HIS A 96 -23.22 -8.02 -1.07
CA HIS A 96 -23.40 -8.53 0.30
C HIS A 96 -22.33 -8.01 1.24
N ILE A 97 -21.04 -8.15 0.88
CA ILE A 97 -19.92 -7.69 1.70
C ILE A 97 -19.99 -6.18 1.93
N LYS A 98 -20.36 -5.39 0.92
CA LYS A 98 -20.51 -3.94 1.06
C LYS A 98 -21.63 -3.55 2.04
N GLN A 99 -22.68 -4.36 2.14
CA GLN A 99 -23.83 -4.10 3.02
C GLN A 99 -23.59 -4.60 4.45
N THR A 100 -22.95 -5.76 4.61
CA THR A 100 -22.81 -6.45 5.91
C THR A 100 -21.42 -6.30 6.53
N GLY A 101 -20.39 -5.99 5.73
CA GLY A 101 -18.99 -6.00 6.16
C GLY A 101 -18.41 -7.41 6.38
N THR A 102 -19.18 -8.46 6.08
CA THR A 102 -18.80 -9.86 6.36
C THR A 102 -18.80 -10.73 5.11
N ALA A 103 -17.99 -11.80 5.15
CA ALA A 103 -17.98 -12.81 4.09
C ALA A 103 -19.32 -13.54 3.98
N PRO A 104 -19.80 -13.83 2.76
CA PRO A 104 -21.00 -14.65 2.56
C PRO A 104 -20.86 -16.05 3.17
N GLU A 105 -21.92 -16.54 3.83
CA GLU A 105 -21.86 -17.83 4.54
C GLU A 105 -21.56 -19.03 3.63
N HIS A 106 -22.03 -19.02 2.39
CA HIS A 106 -21.77 -20.10 1.43
C HIS A 106 -20.27 -20.31 1.12
N TRP A 107 -19.40 -19.34 1.43
CA TRP A 107 -17.96 -19.53 1.28
C TRP A 107 -17.40 -20.55 2.25
N LYS A 108 -18.05 -20.74 3.42
CA LYS A 108 -17.66 -21.74 4.43
C LYS A 108 -17.83 -23.18 3.92
N GLU A 109 -18.71 -23.40 2.94
CA GLU A 109 -18.95 -24.70 2.32
C GLU A 109 -17.77 -25.19 1.46
N THR A 110 -16.90 -24.27 1.05
CA THR A 110 -15.73 -24.58 0.21
C THR A 110 -14.45 -23.95 0.80
N PRO A 111 -13.88 -24.54 1.88
CA PRO A 111 -12.75 -23.94 2.61
C PRO A 111 -11.53 -23.61 1.76
N HIS A 112 -11.21 -24.46 0.77
CA HIS A 112 -10.11 -24.23 -0.18
C HIS A 112 -10.34 -23.05 -1.13
N LYS A 113 -11.59 -22.64 -1.36
CA LYS A 113 -11.90 -21.39 -2.07
C LYS A 113 -11.94 -20.21 -1.12
N LEU A 114 -12.43 -20.41 0.11
CA LEU A 114 -12.51 -19.37 1.11
C LEU A 114 -11.14 -18.75 1.40
N CYS A 115 -10.08 -19.55 1.53
CA CYS A 115 -8.73 -19.03 1.77
C CYS A 115 -8.13 -18.20 0.61
N GLN A 116 -8.78 -18.23 -0.56
CA GLN A 116 -8.38 -17.42 -1.73
C GLN A 116 -9.30 -16.23 -1.99
N LYS A 117 -10.39 -16.11 -1.20
CA LYS A 117 -11.33 -14.99 -1.31
C LYS A 117 -10.86 -13.80 -0.46
N ASP A 118 -11.15 -12.62 -0.95
CA ASP A 118 -10.78 -11.37 -0.31
C ASP A 118 -12.04 -10.54 -0.04
N VAL A 119 -12.29 -10.25 1.25
CA VAL A 119 -13.46 -9.47 1.69
C VAL A 119 -13.26 -7.96 1.56
N ASP A 120 -12.02 -7.49 1.44
CA ASP A 120 -11.70 -6.06 1.40
C ASP A 120 -11.50 -5.55 -0.02
N ALA A 121 -11.13 -6.45 -0.96
CA ALA A 121 -10.97 -6.11 -2.36
C ALA A 121 -12.29 -5.69 -3.02
N ARG A 122 -12.25 -4.69 -3.89
CA ARG A 122 -13.42 -4.15 -4.61
C ARG A 122 -13.17 -4.04 -6.11
N TRP A 123 -14.29 -4.07 -6.84
CA TRP A 123 -14.31 -3.81 -8.27
C TRP A 123 -14.29 -2.31 -8.56
N THR A 124 -13.52 -1.94 -9.57
CA THR A 124 -13.53 -0.59 -10.15
C THR A 124 -13.33 -0.66 -11.65
N LYS A 125 -13.67 0.43 -12.36
CA LYS A 125 -13.49 0.56 -13.80
C LYS A 125 -12.73 1.85 -14.10
N LYS A 126 -11.62 1.75 -14.84
CA LYS A 126 -10.85 2.91 -15.32
C LYS A 126 -10.51 2.67 -16.80
N ASN A 127 -10.79 3.67 -17.66
CA ASN A 127 -10.51 3.62 -19.10
C ASN A 127 -11.04 2.34 -19.78
N ASN A 128 -12.28 1.93 -19.46
CA ASN A 128 -12.92 0.69 -19.91
C ASN A 128 -12.27 -0.64 -19.45
N VAL A 129 -11.20 -0.59 -18.67
CA VAL A 129 -10.60 -1.76 -18.02
C VAL A 129 -11.21 -1.95 -16.63
N ILE A 130 -11.53 -3.20 -16.30
CA ILE A 130 -12.12 -3.57 -15.01
C ILE A 130 -11.01 -4.14 -14.12
N PHE A 131 -10.88 -3.60 -12.92
CA PHE A 131 -9.91 -4.04 -11.91
C PHE A 131 -10.65 -4.57 -10.68
N PHE A 132 -10.12 -5.63 -10.07
CA PHE A 132 -10.56 -6.15 -8.79
C PHE A 132 -9.37 -6.20 -7.84
N GLY A 133 -9.43 -5.51 -6.72
CA GLY A 133 -8.34 -5.46 -5.75
C GLY A 133 -8.29 -4.15 -5.01
N TYR A 134 -7.11 -3.58 -4.98
CA TYR A 134 -6.72 -2.41 -4.19
C TYR A 134 -6.13 -1.30 -5.07
N LYS A 135 -6.01 -0.13 -4.47
CA LYS A 135 -5.18 0.96 -4.97
C LYS A 135 -4.10 1.28 -3.95
N ASN A 136 -2.89 1.43 -4.44
CA ASN A 136 -1.79 2.00 -3.68
C ASN A 136 -1.63 3.46 -4.09
N HIS A 137 -1.97 4.37 -3.18
CA HIS A 137 -1.79 5.80 -3.34
C HIS A 137 -0.46 6.18 -2.72
N ILE A 138 0.39 6.83 -3.47
CA ILE A 138 1.73 7.25 -3.04
C ILE A 138 1.87 8.76 -3.09
N LYS A 139 2.63 9.31 -2.13
CA LYS A 139 3.19 10.65 -2.18
C LYS A 139 4.70 10.53 -2.35
N ALA A 140 5.24 11.17 -3.37
CA ALA A 140 6.66 11.15 -3.67
C ALA A 140 7.21 12.57 -3.88
N ASP A 141 8.46 12.77 -3.53
CA ASP A 141 9.20 13.99 -3.85
C ASP A 141 9.35 14.13 -5.37
N THR A 142 9.05 15.30 -5.92
CA THR A 142 9.02 15.52 -7.37
C THR A 142 10.40 15.40 -8.01
N LYS A 143 11.45 15.77 -7.30
CA LYS A 143 12.83 15.79 -7.82
C LYS A 143 13.53 14.45 -7.64
N THR A 144 13.48 13.90 -6.43
CA THR A 144 14.17 12.64 -6.11
C THR A 144 13.38 11.39 -6.50
N LYS A 145 12.06 11.52 -6.70
CA LYS A 145 11.12 10.42 -6.97
C LYS A 145 11.02 9.40 -5.82
N LEU A 146 11.53 9.73 -4.65
CA LEU A 146 11.43 8.89 -3.46
C LEU A 146 10.02 8.99 -2.86
N ILE A 147 9.48 7.85 -2.43
CA ILE A 147 8.17 7.77 -1.80
C ILE A 147 8.32 8.22 -0.34
N GLU A 148 7.54 9.22 0.05
CA GLU A 148 7.49 9.76 1.41
C GLU A 148 6.36 9.14 2.23
N GLU A 149 5.22 8.92 1.58
CA GLU A 149 4.03 8.40 2.23
C GLU A 149 3.25 7.50 1.28
N PHE A 150 2.52 6.53 1.82
CA PHE A 150 1.62 5.70 1.03
C PHE A 150 0.37 5.31 1.81
N ILE A 151 -0.74 5.10 1.09
CA ILE A 151 -2.00 4.59 1.63
C ILE A 151 -2.55 3.54 0.69
N VAL A 152 -2.90 2.39 1.25
CA VAL A 152 -3.61 1.34 0.50
C VAL A 152 -5.09 1.43 0.80
N THR A 153 -5.91 1.48 -0.26
CA THR A 153 -7.38 1.46 -0.17
C THR A 153 -7.94 0.36 -1.05
N ASP A 154 -9.20 0.02 -0.88
CA ASP A 154 -9.86 -0.79 -1.90
C ASP A 154 -9.93 -0.04 -3.25
N ALA A 155 -10.02 -0.78 -4.35
CA ALA A 155 -9.95 -0.20 -5.69
C ALA A 155 -11.11 0.76 -6.04
N SER A 156 -12.22 0.74 -5.30
CA SER A 156 -13.38 1.60 -5.54
C SER A 156 -13.23 3.02 -4.99
N VAL A 157 -12.30 3.23 -4.07
CA VAL A 157 -12.03 4.55 -3.47
C VAL A 157 -11.48 5.50 -4.53
N HIS A 158 -12.04 6.70 -4.60
CA HIS A 158 -11.58 7.71 -5.55
C HIS A 158 -10.27 8.34 -5.05
N ASP A 159 -9.32 8.57 -5.97
CA ASP A 159 -7.97 9.06 -5.64
C ASP A 159 -7.99 10.36 -4.83
N SER A 160 -8.98 11.24 -5.08
CA SER A 160 -9.16 12.48 -4.31
C SER A 160 -9.51 12.28 -2.83
N GLN A 161 -10.00 11.11 -2.44
CA GLN A 161 -10.31 10.81 -1.03
C GLN A 161 -9.07 10.37 -0.25
N ALA A 162 -8.10 9.78 -0.93
CA ALA A 162 -6.85 9.36 -0.32
C ALA A 162 -5.85 10.52 -0.10
N ILE A 163 -6.00 11.63 -0.83
CA ILE A 163 -5.07 12.77 -0.75
C ILE A 163 -4.97 13.33 0.67
N GLU A 164 -6.08 13.44 1.38
CA GLU A 164 -6.08 13.99 2.75
C GLU A 164 -5.21 13.17 3.72
N GLY A 165 -5.20 11.85 3.55
CA GLY A 165 -4.38 10.97 4.38
C GLY A 165 -2.88 10.96 4.01
N LEU A 166 -2.55 11.34 2.77
CA LEU A 166 -1.18 11.43 2.28
C LEU A 166 -0.48 12.74 2.67
N LEU A 167 -1.25 13.79 2.98
CA LEU A 167 -0.69 15.08 3.34
C LEU A 167 -0.25 15.08 4.80
N THR A 168 0.96 15.54 5.03
CA THR A 168 1.57 15.74 6.35
C THR A 168 1.64 17.23 6.69
N GLU A 169 1.95 17.56 7.94
CA GLU A 169 2.12 18.96 8.37
C GLU A 169 3.25 19.69 7.61
N ASN A 170 4.24 18.95 7.17
CA ASN A 170 5.37 19.48 6.38
C ASN A 170 4.98 19.90 4.95
N ASP A 171 3.79 19.50 4.47
CA ASP A 171 3.30 19.85 3.14
C ASP A 171 2.50 21.18 3.14
N GLU A 172 2.42 21.90 4.27
CA GLU A 172 1.72 23.17 4.37
C GLU A 172 2.40 24.23 3.49
N GLY A 173 1.68 24.70 2.47
CA GLY A 173 2.13 25.75 1.55
C GLY A 173 2.61 25.25 0.19
N GLN A 174 2.79 23.96 -0.02
CA GLN A 174 3.14 23.39 -1.34
C GLN A 174 1.98 22.54 -1.86
N PRO A 175 1.29 22.96 -2.94
CA PRO A 175 0.24 22.12 -3.53
C PRO A 175 0.88 20.88 -4.18
N PRO A 176 0.40 19.66 -3.87
CA PRO A 176 0.87 18.45 -4.53
C PRO A 176 0.53 18.50 -6.03
N TYR A 177 1.49 18.17 -6.87
CA TYR A 177 1.27 17.95 -8.29
C TYR A 177 0.59 16.59 -8.49
N ALA A 178 -0.73 16.61 -8.69
CA ALA A 178 -1.43 15.44 -9.23
C ALA A 178 -1.35 15.51 -10.75
N GLU A 179 -1.05 14.40 -11.43
CA GLU A 179 -0.93 14.32 -12.89
C GLU A 179 -2.18 14.78 -13.68
N ARG A 180 -3.30 15.01 -12.99
CA ARG A 180 -4.50 15.64 -13.55
C ARG A 180 -4.77 16.99 -12.88
N GLN A 181 -4.09 18.01 -13.35
CA GLN A 181 -4.18 19.42 -12.92
C GLN A 181 -5.60 20.00 -12.82
N CYS A 182 -6.62 19.38 -13.41
CA CYS A 182 -7.96 19.97 -13.50
C CYS A 182 -8.85 19.85 -12.25
N LEU A 183 -8.63 18.86 -11.39
CA LEU A 183 -9.50 18.61 -10.23
C LEU A 183 -9.01 19.28 -8.94
N TYR A 184 -7.71 19.45 -8.83
CA TYR A 184 -7.08 19.97 -7.62
C TYR A 184 -7.34 21.47 -7.39
N ARG A 185 -7.27 22.29 -8.43
CA ARG A 185 -7.43 23.76 -8.33
C ARG A 185 -8.83 24.21 -7.86
N ARG A 186 -9.88 23.40 -8.09
CA ARG A 186 -11.26 23.77 -7.68
C ARG A 186 -11.63 23.29 -6.27
N LYS A 187 -11.02 22.23 -5.76
CA LYS A 187 -11.40 21.64 -4.46
C LYS A 187 -10.50 22.07 -3.30
N THR A 188 -9.22 22.26 -3.50
CA THR A 188 -8.27 22.62 -2.43
C THR A 188 -8.46 24.03 -1.88
N GLY A 189 -8.88 25.00 -2.69
CA GLY A 189 -9.24 26.32 -2.17
C GLY A 189 -10.39 26.31 -1.16
N LYS A 190 -11.30 25.32 -1.28
CA LYS A 190 -12.39 25.11 -0.31
C LYS A 190 -11.97 24.18 0.85
N TYR A 191 -11.03 23.26 0.64
CA TYR A 191 -10.59 22.27 1.63
C TYR A 191 -9.69 22.87 2.70
N LEU A 192 -8.74 23.72 2.33
CA LEU A 192 -7.87 24.41 3.28
C LEU A 192 -8.64 25.35 4.23
N GLN A 193 -9.76 25.93 3.77
CA GLN A 193 -10.64 26.68 4.64
C GLN A 193 -11.47 25.81 5.60
N LYS A 194 -11.80 24.57 5.22
CA LYS A 194 -12.61 23.66 6.04
C LYS A 194 -11.80 22.92 7.10
N GLN A 195 -10.50 22.70 6.89
CA GLN A 195 -9.62 22.07 7.88
C GLN A 195 -9.33 22.97 9.09
N ARG A 196 -9.38 24.30 8.94
CA ARG A 196 -9.25 25.20 10.10
C ARG A 196 -10.39 25.03 11.13
N SER A 197 -11.52 24.45 10.75
CA SER A 197 -12.67 24.27 11.65
C SER A 197 -12.89 22.84 12.16
N ASN A 198 -12.25 21.79 11.55
CA ASN A 198 -12.54 20.38 11.88
C ASN A 198 -11.36 19.57 12.45
N LYS A 199 -10.23 20.21 12.74
CA LYS A 199 -8.95 19.53 13.15
C LYS A 199 -9.04 18.77 14.49
N TYR A 200 -10.10 18.87 15.27
CA TYR A 200 -10.23 18.21 16.58
C TYR A 200 -11.28 17.08 16.66
N GLY A 201 -12.09 16.86 15.63
CA GLY A 201 -13.20 15.90 15.70
C GLY A 201 -12.91 14.52 15.11
N THR A 202 -12.01 14.40 14.15
CA THR A 202 -11.85 13.19 13.32
C THR A 202 -10.78 12.24 13.83
N LEU A 203 -9.71 12.74 14.46
CA LEU A 203 -8.67 11.91 15.06
C LEU A 203 -9.18 11.05 16.23
N LYS A 204 -10.18 11.52 16.99
CA LYS A 204 -10.80 10.74 18.06
C LYS A 204 -11.66 9.57 17.58
N ARG A 205 -12.17 9.58 16.33
CA ARG A 205 -13.00 8.49 15.78
C ARG A 205 -12.22 7.33 15.21
N LEU A 206 -10.98 7.55 14.77
CA LEU A 206 -10.13 6.49 14.20
C LEU A 206 -9.35 5.71 15.28
N GLN A 207 -9.04 6.36 16.40
CA GLN A 207 -8.41 5.68 17.55
C GLN A 207 -9.36 4.80 18.38
N GLY A 208 -10.68 4.92 18.18
CA GLY A 208 -11.70 4.15 18.89
C GLY A 208 -12.16 2.85 18.20
N LYS A 209 -11.58 2.48 17.03
CA LYS A 209 -11.97 1.28 16.27
C LYS A 209 -10.86 0.23 16.12
N ALA A 210 -9.73 0.41 16.78
CA ALA A 210 -8.64 -0.55 16.80
C ALA A 210 -8.58 -1.32 18.12
N THR A 211 -9.72 -1.87 18.55
CA THR A 211 -9.77 -2.91 19.60
C THR A 211 -10.89 -3.86 19.22
N TYR A 212 -10.50 -4.99 18.70
CA TYR A 212 -10.97 -6.37 18.68
C TYR A 212 -10.55 -7.02 17.36
#